data_b7cc39bb5e7a30173469cdf5007c5d6b
#
_entry.id   b7cc39bb5e7a30173469cdf5007c5d6b
#
_cell.length_a   1.000
_cell.length_b   1.000
_cell.length_c   1.000
_cell.angle_alpha   90.00
_cell.angle_beta   90.00
_cell.angle_gamma   90.00
#
_symmetry.space_group_name_H-M   'P 1'
#
loop_
_entity.id
_entity.type
_entity.pdbx_description
1 polymer ?
#
loop_
_entity_poly.entity_id
_entity_poly.type
_entity_poly.pdbx_seq_one_letter_code
_entity_poly.pdbx_strand_id
1 'polypeptide(L)'
;MPYISAEKCGNQERKNEGKERKNDMSGHSKFANIKHKKEKNDAAKGKIFTVIGREIALAVKEGGADPANNSKLRDVIAKAKANNMPNDTIERGIKKAAGDVNSVNYEQVTYEGYGPSGIAIIVEALTDNKNRTAANVRSAFTKGNGNMGNSGCVSYMFDKKGQIIIDKEECEMDADDLMMIALDAGAEDFAEEEDSFEVLTDPDDFSVVREALEKEGIPMASAEVTMIPQNYVALTDENDIKYLNKTLDLLDDDDDVQNVYHNWDE
;
A
#
# COMPACT_ATOMS: atom_id res chain seq x y z
N MET A 1 71.33 13.75 37.56
CA MET A 1 71.49 12.40 37.03
C MET A 1 70.52 11.51 37.76
N PRO A 2 69.57 10.83 37.18
CA PRO A 2 69.76 9.78 36.19
C PRO A 2 68.82 9.85 34.98
N TYR A 3 69.16 9.13 33.98
CA TYR A 3 68.55 8.69 32.74
C TYR A 3 67.09 8.28 32.84
N ILE A 4 66.28 8.71 31.85
CA ILE A 4 64.99 8.09 31.51
C ILE A 4 64.99 7.77 30.01
N SER A 5 64.80 6.49 29.76
CA SER A 5 64.74 5.83 28.46
C SER A 5 63.53 6.18 27.64
N ALA A 6 63.72 6.23 26.33
CA ALA A 6 62.69 6.33 25.30
C ALA A 6 61.83 5.06 25.24
N GLU A 7 60.52 5.21 25.38
CA GLU A 7 59.56 4.17 25.07
C GLU A 7 58.72 4.52 23.83
N LYS A 8 58.62 3.54 23.00
CA LYS A 8 58.08 3.40 21.68
C LYS A 8 56.64 3.95 21.53
N CYS A 9 56.50 4.83 20.57
CA CYS A 9 55.20 5.18 19.97
C CYS A 9 54.66 3.94 19.18
N GLY A 10 53.68 3.25 19.75
CA GLY A 10 52.94 2.22 19.07
C GLY A 10 51.87 2.81 18.16
N ASN A 11 52.02 2.59 16.88
CA ASN A 11 51.10 2.90 15.82
C ASN A 11 49.86 2.00 15.96
N GLN A 12 48.74 2.52 16.49
CA GLN A 12 47.45 1.86 16.42
C GLN A 12 46.74 2.26 15.12
N GLU A 13 46.87 1.40 14.14
CA GLU A 13 46.00 1.37 12.97
C GLU A 13 44.53 1.23 13.41
N ARG A 14 43.78 2.29 13.30
CA ARG A 14 42.33 2.24 13.40
C ARG A 14 41.79 1.53 12.16
N LYS A 15 41.48 0.26 12.30
CA LYS A 15 40.60 -0.44 11.38
C LYS A 15 39.21 0.25 11.43
N ASN A 16 38.93 1.02 10.43
CA ASN A 16 37.58 1.49 10.11
C ASN A 16 36.81 0.27 9.57
N GLU A 17 36.22 -0.49 10.45
CA GLU A 17 35.17 -1.44 10.06
C GLU A 17 33.94 -0.60 9.71
N GLY A 18 33.73 -0.41 8.42
CA GLY A 18 32.47 0.03 7.87
C GLY A 18 31.39 -0.97 8.29
N LYS A 19 30.65 -0.64 9.35
CA LYS A 19 29.35 -1.25 9.59
C LYS A 19 28.45 -0.77 8.46
N GLU A 20 28.34 -1.57 7.43
CA GLU A 20 27.15 -1.58 6.58
C GLU A 20 25.95 -1.69 7.53
N ARG A 21 25.20 -0.62 7.65
CA ARG A 21 23.88 -0.67 8.27
C ARG A 21 23.03 -1.47 7.31
N LYS A 22 22.93 -2.78 7.54
CA LYS A 22 21.80 -3.54 7.04
C LYS A 22 20.56 -2.79 7.52
N ASN A 23 19.83 -2.21 6.61
CA ASN A 23 18.46 -1.84 6.83
C ASN A 23 17.71 -3.16 7.02
N ASP A 24 17.65 -3.64 8.26
CA ASP A 24 16.65 -4.61 8.69
C ASP A 24 15.30 -3.86 8.69
N MET A 25 14.77 -3.61 7.50
CA MET A 25 13.38 -3.24 7.36
C MET A 25 12.60 -4.55 7.43
N SER A 26 11.80 -4.69 8.48
CA SER A 26 11.03 -5.89 8.79
C SER A 26 10.02 -6.19 7.67
N GLY A 27 10.46 -6.96 6.67
CA GLY A 27 9.60 -7.47 5.60
C GLY A 27 8.46 -8.35 6.11
N HIS A 28 8.65 -8.97 7.27
CA HIS A 28 7.62 -9.75 7.94
C HIS A 28 6.32 -9.00 8.21
N SER A 29 6.37 -7.70 8.49
CA SER A 29 5.18 -6.93 8.79
C SER A 29 4.31 -6.69 7.55
N LYS A 30 4.89 -6.41 6.38
CA LYS A 30 4.15 -6.09 5.15
C LYS A 30 3.38 -7.30 4.61
N PHE A 31 4.05 -8.44 4.47
CA PHE A 31 3.43 -9.67 3.97
C PHE A 31 2.45 -10.28 4.99
N ALA A 32 2.80 -10.27 6.28
CA ALA A 32 1.90 -10.68 7.35
C ALA A 32 0.64 -9.82 7.38
N ASN A 33 0.74 -8.50 7.20
CA ASN A 33 -0.40 -7.59 7.13
C ASN A 33 -1.30 -7.85 5.92
N ILE A 34 -0.73 -8.21 4.76
CA ILE A 34 -1.49 -8.64 3.58
C ILE A 34 -2.23 -9.95 3.89
N LYS A 35 -1.58 -10.92 4.54
CA LYS A 35 -2.16 -12.20 4.93
C LYS A 35 -3.29 -12.00 5.96
N HIS A 36 -3.10 -11.17 6.97
CA HIS A 36 -4.13 -10.80 7.95
C HIS A 36 -5.28 -9.99 7.33
N LYS A 37 -5.01 -9.07 6.39
CA LYS A 37 -6.06 -8.41 5.60
C LYS A 37 -6.87 -9.42 4.80
N LYS A 38 -6.24 -10.41 4.15
CA LYS A 38 -6.95 -11.48 3.45
C LYS A 38 -7.85 -12.30 4.37
N GLU A 39 -7.40 -12.66 5.58
CA GLU A 39 -8.19 -13.41 6.56
C GLU A 39 -9.39 -12.62 7.12
N LYS A 40 -9.20 -11.33 7.45
CA LYS A 40 -10.30 -10.41 7.84
C LYS A 40 -11.31 -10.20 6.71
N ASN A 41 -10.87 -10.27 5.45
CA ASN A 41 -11.69 -10.02 4.26
C ASN A 41 -12.79 -11.04 4.02
N ASP A 42 -12.69 -12.27 4.56
CA ASP A 42 -13.78 -13.26 4.44
C ASP A 42 -15.06 -12.83 5.20
N ALA A 43 -14.93 -12.06 6.26
CA ALA A 43 -16.06 -11.44 6.98
C ALA A 43 -16.55 -10.13 6.34
N ALA A 44 -15.70 -9.46 5.57
CA ALA A 44 -15.94 -8.12 4.99
C ALA A 44 -16.20 -8.12 3.47
N LYS A 45 -16.44 -9.29 2.86
CA LYS A 45 -16.63 -9.43 1.39
C LYS A 45 -17.63 -8.44 0.78
N GLY A 46 -18.70 -8.12 1.51
CA GLY A 46 -19.71 -7.17 1.05
C GLY A 46 -19.15 -5.76 0.86
N LYS A 47 -18.30 -5.30 1.79
CA LYS A 47 -17.67 -3.98 1.73
C LYS A 47 -16.68 -3.91 0.58
N ILE A 48 -15.78 -4.89 0.46
CA ILE A 48 -14.77 -4.95 -0.61
C ILE A 48 -15.44 -4.89 -1.98
N PHE A 49 -16.56 -5.59 -2.18
CA PHE A 49 -17.29 -5.54 -3.44
C PHE A 49 -17.94 -4.17 -3.68
N THR A 50 -18.35 -3.45 -2.63
CA THR A 50 -18.87 -2.09 -2.74
C THR A 50 -17.76 -1.13 -3.15
N VAL A 51 -16.60 -1.22 -2.52
CA VAL A 51 -15.39 -0.43 -2.82
C VAL A 51 -14.97 -0.65 -4.27
N ILE A 52 -14.73 -1.89 -4.68
CA ILE A 52 -14.35 -2.24 -6.05
C ILE A 52 -15.43 -1.82 -7.07
N GLY A 53 -16.71 -1.95 -6.72
CA GLY A 53 -17.81 -1.50 -7.59
C GLY A 53 -17.78 0.00 -7.87
N ARG A 54 -17.39 0.82 -6.90
CA ARG A 54 -17.18 2.28 -7.08
C ARG A 54 -15.94 2.56 -7.93
N GLU A 55 -14.85 1.82 -7.72
CA GLU A 55 -13.64 1.94 -8.55
C GLU A 55 -13.93 1.59 -10.02
N ILE A 56 -14.70 0.52 -10.28
CA ILE A 56 -15.17 0.17 -11.63
C ILE A 56 -15.97 1.33 -12.23
N ALA A 57 -16.90 1.91 -11.47
CA ALA A 57 -17.72 3.01 -11.97
C ALA A 57 -16.87 4.24 -12.33
N LEU A 58 -15.87 4.57 -11.51
CA LEU A 58 -14.93 5.65 -11.78
C LEU A 58 -14.07 5.36 -13.02
N ALA A 59 -13.46 4.17 -13.10
CA ALA A 59 -12.62 3.77 -14.21
C ALA A 59 -13.36 3.79 -15.55
N VAL A 60 -14.61 3.30 -15.58
CA VAL A 60 -15.48 3.34 -16.77
C VAL A 60 -15.81 4.79 -17.17
N LYS A 61 -16.07 5.65 -16.21
CA LYS A 61 -16.36 7.06 -16.47
C LYS A 61 -15.18 7.82 -17.06
N GLU A 62 -13.96 7.53 -16.60
CA GLU A 62 -12.75 8.19 -17.04
C GLU A 62 -12.22 7.68 -18.39
N GLY A 63 -12.23 6.36 -18.60
CA GLY A 63 -11.58 5.72 -19.75
C GLY A 63 -12.48 4.87 -20.64
N GLY A 64 -13.80 4.82 -20.35
CA GLY A 64 -14.75 4.00 -21.10
C GLY A 64 -14.86 2.56 -20.60
N ALA A 65 -15.88 1.84 -21.11
CA ALA A 65 -16.25 0.50 -20.65
C ALA A 65 -15.45 -0.64 -21.30
N ASP A 66 -14.58 -0.34 -22.25
CA ASP A 66 -13.77 -1.35 -22.94
C ASP A 66 -12.42 -1.55 -22.23
N PRO A 67 -12.20 -2.70 -21.56
CA PRO A 67 -10.94 -2.97 -20.89
C PRO A 67 -9.72 -2.99 -21.84
N ALA A 68 -9.91 -3.26 -23.14
CA ALA A 68 -8.80 -3.26 -24.10
C ALA A 68 -8.18 -1.85 -24.24
N ASN A 69 -8.99 -0.81 -24.06
CA ASN A 69 -8.60 0.59 -24.22
C ASN A 69 -8.49 1.36 -22.89
N ASN A 70 -8.72 0.69 -21.75
CA ASN A 70 -8.76 1.31 -20.43
C ASN A 70 -7.89 0.51 -19.44
N SER A 71 -6.64 0.93 -19.24
CA SER A 71 -5.69 0.26 -18.32
C SER A 71 -6.19 0.26 -16.87
N LYS A 72 -6.73 1.40 -16.38
CA LYS A 72 -7.30 1.50 -15.04
C LYS A 72 -8.42 0.48 -14.82
N LEU A 73 -9.30 0.30 -15.82
CA LEU A 73 -10.36 -0.70 -15.73
C LEU A 73 -9.80 -2.13 -15.70
N ARG A 74 -8.73 -2.42 -16.46
CA ARG A 74 -8.04 -3.73 -16.38
C ARG A 74 -7.50 -4.01 -15.00
N ASP A 75 -6.84 -3.02 -14.37
CA ASP A 75 -6.27 -3.15 -13.03
C ASP A 75 -7.37 -3.39 -11.99
N VAL A 76 -8.46 -2.63 -12.05
CA VAL A 76 -9.62 -2.83 -11.16
C VAL A 76 -10.28 -4.19 -11.38
N ILE A 77 -10.38 -4.68 -12.62
CA ILE A 77 -10.88 -6.04 -12.92
C ILE A 77 -9.94 -7.11 -12.34
N ALA A 78 -8.63 -6.92 -12.44
CA ALA A 78 -7.65 -7.84 -11.83
C ALA A 78 -7.80 -7.86 -10.30
N LYS A 79 -7.89 -6.69 -9.66
CA LYS A 79 -8.18 -6.54 -8.23
C LYS A 79 -9.50 -7.22 -7.82
N ALA A 80 -10.55 -7.06 -8.62
CA ALA A 80 -11.84 -7.72 -8.38
C ALA A 80 -11.74 -9.24 -8.41
N LYS A 81 -11.02 -9.80 -9.39
CA LYS A 81 -10.79 -11.24 -9.50
C LYS A 81 -9.94 -11.78 -8.36
N ALA A 82 -8.88 -11.06 -7.97
CA ALA A 82 -8.04 -11.41 -6.82
C ALA A 82 -8.83 -11.46 -5.50
N ASN A 83 -9.90 -10.65 -5.39
CA ASN A 83 -10.83 -10.67 -4.26
C ASN A 83 -12.03 -11.61 -4.47
N ASN A 84 -11.96 -12.53 -5.42
CA ASN A 84 -13.01 -13.51 -5.72
C ASN A 84 -14.39 -12.89 -6.06
N MET A 85 -14.40 -11.68 -6.65
CA MET A 85 -15.65 -11.09 -7.15
C MET A 85 -16.16 -11.89 -8.38
N PRO A 86 -17.43 -12.33 -8.40
CA PRO A 86 -17.96 -13.06 -9.55
C PRO A 86 -17.91 -12.23 -10.84
N ASN A 87 -17.55 -12.87 -11.95
CA ASN A 87 -17.47 -12.21 -13.26
C ASN A 87 -18.79 -11.50 -13.65
N ASP A 88 -19.95 -12.11 -13.37
CA ASP A 88 -21.26 -11.50 -13.60
C ASP A 88 -21.45 -10.19 -12.82
N THR A 89 -20.85 -10.07 -11.64
CA THR A 89 -20.93 -8.85 -10.82
C THR A 89 -20.05 -7.76 -11.42
N ILE A 90 -18.85 -8.12 -11.88
CA ILE A 90 -17.94 -7.21 -12.58
C ILE A 90 -18.60 -6.67 -13.85
N GLU A 91 -19.11 -7.56 -14.71
CA GLU A 91 -19.78 -7.18 -15.97
C GLU A 91 -21.00 -6.31 -15.73
N ARG A 92 -21.83 -6.64 -14.72
CA ARG A 92 -22.98 -5.80 -14.35
C ARG A 92 -22.55 -4.41 -13.88
N GLY A 93 -21.45 -4.32 -13.09
CA GLY A 93 -20.86 -3.05 -12.67
C GLY A 93 -20.46 -2.18 -13.87
N ILE A 94 -19.70 -2.77 -14.80
CA ILE A 94 -19.27 -2.10 -16.04
C ILE A 94 -20.46 -1.62 -16.89
N LYS A 95 -21.43 -2.52 -17.14
CA LYS A 95 -22.64 -2.19 -17.92
C LYS A 95 -23.47 -1.08 -17.27
N LYS A 96 -23.64 -1.14 -15.95
CA LYS A 96 -24.34 -0.10 -15.18
C LYS A 96 -23.63 1.24 -15.31
N ALA A 97 -22.31 1.28 -15.12
CA ALA A 97 -21.51 2.51 -15.22
C ALA A 97 -21.54 3.11 -16.64
N ALA A 98 -21.55 2.26 -17.68
CA ALA A 98 -21.59 2.69 -19.07
C ALA A 98 -22.96 3.19 -19.53
N GLY A 99 -24.03 2.64 -18.96
CA GLY A 99 -25.42 2.90 -19.39
C GLY A 99 -26.16 3.98 -18.63
N ASP A 100 -25.65 4.41 -17.49
CA ASP A 100 -26.37 5.32 -16.60
C ASP A 100 -25.88 6.77 -16.75
N VAL A 101 -26.60 7.54 -17.57
CA VAL A 101 -26.35 8.99 -17.77
C VAL A 101 -26.57 9.80 -16.48
N ASN A 102 -27.30 9.24 -15.51
CA ASN A 102 -27.56 9.81 -14.19
C ASN A 102 -26.78 9.05 -13.08
N SER A 103 -25.69 8.34 -13.42
CA SER A 103 -24.89 7.62 -12.43
C SER A 103 -24.41 8.55 -11.34
N VAL A 104 -24.39 8.03 -10.12
CA VAL A 104 -23.81 8.71 -8.95
C VAL A 104 -22.42 9.23 -9.33
N ASN A 105 -22.19 10.51 -9.15
CA ASN A 105 -20.91 11.12 -9.47
C ASN A 105 -19.97 10.90 -8.29
N TYR A 106 -19.17 9.85 -8.36
CA TYR A 106 -18.12 9.63 -7.38
C TYR A 106 -16.94 10.57 -7.63
N GLU A 107 -16.43 11.14 -6.54
CA GLU A 107 -15.25 11.98 -6.54
C GLU A 107 -14.21 11.39 -5.58
N GLN A 108 -12.97 11.33 -6.05
CA GLN A 108 -11.85 10.91 -5.24
C GLN A 108 -11.39 12.06 -4.34
N VAL A 109 -11.21 11.79 -3.05
CA VAL A 109 -10.78 12.78 -2.05
C VAL A 109 -9.74 12.14 -1.14
N THR A 110 -8.67 12.87 -0.87
CA THR A 110 -7.64 12.45 0.09
C THR A 110 -7.74 13.30 1.35
N TYR A 111 -7.77 12.63 2.49
CA TYR A 111 -7.67 13.26 3.81
C TYR A 111 -6.36 12.85 4.47
N GLU A 112 -5.79 13.78 5.20
CA GLU A 112 -4.51 13.60 5.85
C GLU A 112 -4.59 14.01 7.32
N GLY A 113 -3.79 13.37 8.14
CA GLY A 113 -3.75 13.71 9.56
C GLY A 113 -2.74 12.91 10.35
N TYR A 114 -2.74 13.16 11.64
CA TYR A 114 -1.89 12.48 12.59
C TYR A 114 -2.72 11.68 13.58
N GLY A 115 -2.35 10.43 13.79
CA GLY A 115 -2.80 9.58 14.87
C GLY A 115 -2.05 9.86 16.18
N PRO A 116 -2.24 9.01 17.20
CA PRO A 116 -1.47 9.06 18.45
C PRO A 116 0.03 9.03 18.18
N SER A 117 0.80 9.68 19.06
CA SER A 117 2.27 9.76 19.00
C SER A 117 2.84 10.23 17.65
N GLY A 118 2.01 10.94 16.85
CA GLY A 118 2.45 11.55 15.60
C GLY A 118 2.50 10.58 14.41
N ILE A 119 1.83 9.43 14.48
CA ILE A 119 1.69 8.53 13.35
C ILE A 119 1.00 9.27 12.19
N ALA A 120 1.66 9.33 11.05
CA ALA A 120 1.10 9.91 9.84
C ALA A 120 0.07 8.97 9.22
N ILE A 121 -1.09 9.50 8.84
CA ILE A 121 -2.19 8.73 8.25
C ILE A 121 -2.71 9.46 7.02
N ILE A 122 -2.79 8.74 5.89
CA ILE A 122 -3.45 9.17 4.66
C ILE A 122 -4.69 8.30 4.45
N VAL A 123 -5.81 8.94 4.14
CA VAL A 123 -7.08 8.28 3.86
C VAL A 123 -7.54 8.65 2.46
N GLU A 124 -7.58 7.69 1.56
CA GLU A 124 -8.19 7.85 0.24
C GLU A 124 -9.65 7.43 0.29
N ALA A 125 -10.51 8.29 -0.16
CA ALA A 125 -11.95 8.06 -0.20
C ALA A 125 -12.54 8.30 -1.59
N LEU A 126 -13.55 7.50 -1.95
CA LEU A 126 -14.33 7.64 -3.16
C LEU A 126 -15.79 7.83 -2.78
N THR A 127 -16.27 9.07 -2.88
CA THR A 127 -17.54 9.46 -2.30
C THR A 127 -18.43 10.25 -3.28
N ASP A 128 -19.72 10.14 -3.09
CA ASP A 128 -20.74 10.99 -3.69
C ASP A 128 -21.06 12.23 -2.84
N ASN A 129 -20.52 12.31 -1.60
CA ASN A 129 -20.77 13.41 -0.67
C ASN A 129 -19.54 13.73 0.20
N LYS A 130 -18.70 14.63 -0.29
CA LYS A 130 -17.45 15.05 0.41
C LYS A 130 -17.69 15.55 1.84
N ASN A 131 -18.82 16.22 2.12
CA ASN A 131 -19.09 16.77 3.43
C ASN A 131 -19.39 15.66 4.45
N ARG A 132 -20.15 14.64 4.06
CA ARG A 132 -20.41 13.46 4.88
C ARG A 132 -19.11 12.74 5.19
N THR A 133 -18.33 12.41 4.17
CA THR A 133 -17.07 11.69 4.32
C THR A 133 -16.06 12.46 5.17
N ALA A 134 -15.91 13.78 4.95
CA ALA A 134 -15.04 14.61 5.76
C ALA A 134 -15.43 14.62 7.24
N ALA A 135 -16.74 14.61 7.54
CA ALA A 135 -17.24 14.55 8.92
C ALA A 135 -16.95 13.19 9.57
N ASN A 136 -17.13 12.09 8.82
CA ASN A 136 -16.84 10.74 9.29
C ASN A 136 -15.35 10.56 9.57
N VAL A 137 -14.49 10.90 8.61
CA VAL A 137 -13.03 10.81 8.75
C VAL A 137 -12.54 11.64 9.93
N ARG A 138 -13.00 12.91 10.08
CA ARG A 138 -12.65 13.74 11.23
C ARG A 138 -13.09 13.10 12.55
N SER A 139 -14.29 12.50 12.57
CA SER A 139 -14.79 11.80 13.75
C SER A 139 -13.93 10.59 14.11
N ALA A 140 -13.47 9.82 13.11
CA ALA A 140 -12.57 8.68 13.31
C ALA A 140 -11.25 9.12 13.96
N PHE A 141 -10.57 10.13 13.39
CA PHE A 141 -9.36 10.70 13.98
C PHE A 141 -9.57 11.17 15.43
N THR A 142 -10.62 11.95 15.66
CA THR A 142 -10.91 12.49 17.01
C THR A 142 -11.18 11.39 18.03
N LYS A 143 -11.93 10.34 17.67
CA LYS A 143 -12.23 9.21 18.56
C LYS A 143 -11.01 8.34 18.86
N GLY A 144 -10.02 8.35 17.97
CA GLY A 144 -8.75 7.68 18.12
C GLY A 144 -7.63 8.58 18.67
N ASN A 145 -7.98 9.68 19.32
CA ASN A 145 -7.02 10.63 19.92
C ASN A 145 -6.03 11.22 18.90
N GLY A 146 -6.44 11.28 17.63
CA GLY A 146 -5.70 11.89 16.54
C GLY A 146 -6.32 13.21 16.08
N ASN A 147 -5.78 13.79 15.04
CA ASN A 147 -6.25 15.04 14.45
C ASN A 147 -6.14 15.01 12.93
N MET A 148 -7.26 15.25 12.25
CA MET A 148 -7.27 15.47 10.80
C MET A 148 -6.68 16.84 10.50
N GLY A 149 -5.62 16.87 9.66
CA GLY A 149 -4.91 18.06 9.25
C GLY A 149 -5.42 18.66 7.94
N ASN A 150 -4.62 19.56 7.39
CA ASN A 150 -4.86 20.09 6.05
C ASN A 150 -4.21 19.17 5.00
N SER A 151 -4.69 19.23 3.77
CA SER A 151 -4.06 18.52 2.64
C SER A 151 -2.58 18.91 2.52
N GLY A 152 -1.71 17.92 2.33
CA GLY A 152 -0.26 18.09 2.26
C GLY A 152 0.46 18.02 3.61
N CYS A 153 -0.24 17.78 4.73
CA CYS A 153 0.40 17.79 6.05
C CYS A 153 1.24 16.53 6.33
N VAL A 154 0.95 15.39 5.69
CA VAL A 154 1.71 14.14 5.85
C VAL A 154 2.10 13.49 4.53
N SER A 155 1.52 13.86 3.39
CA SER A 155 1.78 13.21 2.10
C SER A 155 3.24 13.25 1.67
N TYR A 156 4.01 14.26 2.09
CA TYR A 156 5.45 14.33 1.84
C TYR A 156 6.28 13.23 2.53
N MET A 157 5.68 12.50 3.46
CA MET A 157 6.31 11.38 4.18
C MET A 157 6.10 10.04 3.48
N PHE A 158 5.38 10.03 2.36
CA PHE A 158 5.02 8.84 1.60
C PHE A 158 5.40 9.00 0.14
N ASP A 159 5.84 7.91 -0.46
CA ASP A 159 6.07 7.80 -1.89
C ASP A 159 4.96 6.99 -2.53
N LYS A 160 4.36 7.51 -3.61
CA LYS A 160 3.36 6.77 -4.37
C LYS A 160 4.08 5.84 -5.34
N LYS A 161 3.89 4.51 -5.19
CA LYS A 161 4.54 3.47 -5.98
C LYS A 161 3.55 2.39 -6.39
N GLY A 162 3.81 1.75 -7.52
CA GLY A 162 3.25 0.44 -7.79
C GLY A 162 3.99 -0.59 -6.95
N GLN A 163 3.27 -1.41 -6.21
CA GLN A 163 3.82 -2.47 -5.37
C GLN A 163 3.21 -3.80 -5.75
N ILE A 164 4.05 -4.78 -6.02
CA ILE A 164 3.63 -6.16 -6.30
C ILE A 164 4.34 -7.05 -5.28
N ILE A 165 3.57 -7.82 -4.55
CA ILE A 165 4.07 -8.79 -3.56
C ILE A 165 3.80 -10.19 -4.07
N ILE A 166 4.83 -11.00 -4.09
CA ILE A 166 4.82 -12.38 -4.58
C ILE A 166 5.18 -13.29 -3.40
N ASP A 167 4.32 -14.25 -3.08
CA ASP A 167 4.58 -15.24 -2.04
C ASP A 167 5.63 -16.25 -2.53
N LYS A 168 6.72 -16.44 -1.78
CA LYS A 168 7.77 -17.40 -2.14
C LYS A 168 7.27 -18.84 -2.13
N GLU A 169 6.30 -19.18 -1.28
CA GLU A 169 5.74 -20.52 -1.23
C GLU A 169 4.90 -20.86 -2.48
N GLU A 170 4.31 -19.84 -3.13
CA GLU A 170 3.48 -20.00 -4.33
C GLU A 170 4.28 -19.77 -5.63
N CYS A 171 5.50 -19.23 -5.56
CA CYS A 171 6.35 -18.91 -6.70
C CYS A 171 7.39 -20.00 -6.92
N GLU A 172 7.30 -20.72 -8.06
CA GLU A 172 8.27 -21.77 -8.43
C GLU A 172 9.53 -21.20 -9.10
N MET A 173 9.55 -19.88 -9.40
CA MET A 173 10.64 -19.22 -10.12
C MET A 173 11.77 -18.82 -9.15
N ASP A 174 13.00 -18.92 -9.66
CA ASP A 174 14.19 -18.42 -8.95
C ASP A 174 14.18 -16.90 -8.82
N ALA A 175 14.74 -16.37 -7.72
CA ALA A 175 14.77 -14.94 -7.43
C ALA A 175 15.48 -14.12 -8.53
N ASP A 176 16.58 -14.64 -9.07
CA ASP A 176 17.36 -13.96 -10.09
C ASP A 176 16.58 -13.86 -11.41
N ASP A 177 15.88 -14.94 -11.80
CA ASP A 177 15.05 -14.97 -13.01
C ASP A 177 13.84 -14.04 -12.85
N LEU A 178 13.18 -14.05 -11.69
CA LEU A 178 12.06 -13.18 -11.38
C LEU A 178 12.48 -11.70 -11.40
N MET A 179 13.63 -11.38 -10.80
CA MET A 179 14.20 -10.04 -10.80
C MET A 179 14.47 -9.56 -12.23
N MET A 180 15.07 -10.40 -13.10
CA MET A 180 15.33 -10.05 -14.50
C MET A 180 14.02 -9.72 -15.23
N ILE A 181 12.98 -10.55 -15.08
CA ILE A 181 11.67 -10.32 -15.72
C ILE A 181 11.05 -9.01 -15.23
N ALA A 182 11.10 -8.75 -13.93
CA ALA A 182 10.52 -7.53 -13.35
C ALA A 182 11.24 -6.26 -13.85
N LEU A 183 12.58 -6.26 -13.82
CA LEU A 183 13.39 -5.11 -14.26
C LEU A 183 13.28 -4.89 -15.78
N ASP A 184 13.29 -5.95 -16.59
CA ASP A 184 13.09 -5.85 -18.03
C ASP A 184 11.70 -5.31 -18.41
N ALA A 185 10.70 -5.57 -17.56
CA ALA A 185 9.34 -5.04 -17.72
C ALA A 185 9.19 -3.57 -17.27
N GLY A 186 10.18 -3.01 -16.58
CA GLY A 186 10.20 -1.62 -16.13
C GLY A 186 10.03 -1.41 -14.62
N ALA A 187 10.27 -2.44 -13.80
CA ALA A 187 10.33 -2.26 -12.35
C ALA A 187 11.50 -1.34 -11.96
N GLU A 188 11.28 -0.50 -10.95
CA GLU A 188 12.32 0.39 -10.41
C GLU A 188 13.21 -0.32 -9.40
N ASP A 189 12.61 -1.25 -8.62
CA ASP A 189 13.31 -1.96 -7.57
C ASP A 189 12.73 -3.36 -7.37
N PHE A 190 13.58 -4.26 -6.88
CA PHE A 190 13.22 -5.62 -6.53
C PHE A 190 13.90 -5.98 -5.21
N ALA A 191 13.11 -6.37 -4.23
CA ALA A 191 13.60 -6.81 -2.93
C ALA A 191 13.20 -8.26 -2.65
N GLU A 192 14.16 -9.03 -2.16
CA GLU A 192 13.93 -10.37 -1.64
C GLU A 192 13.80 -10.29 -0.12
N GLU A 193 12.59 -10.55 0.38
CA GLU A 193 12.26 -10.63 1.80
C GLU A 193 12.29 -12.10 2.27
N GLU A 194 12.05 -12.36 3.55
CA GLU A 194 12.10 -13.72 4.09
C GLU A 194 11.08 -14.65 3.43
N ASP A 195 9.82 -14.24 3.37
CA ASP A 195 8.68 -15.05 2.87
C ASP A 195 8.11 -14.56 1.53
N SER A 196 8.64 -13.47 0.95
CA SER A 196 8.09 -12.85 -0.24
C SER A 196 9.14 -12.16 -1.10
N PHE A 197 8.75 -11.84 -2.34
CA PHE A 197 9.43 -10.88 -3.18
C PHE A 197 8.59 -9.62 -3.28
N GLU A 198 9.23 -8.46 -3.21
CA GLU A 198 8.61 -7.15 -3.43
C GLU A 198 9.15 -6.54 -4.72
N VAL A 199 8.24 -6.17 -5.62
CA VAL A 199 8.57 -5.45 -6.86
C VAL A 199 7.97 -4.05 -6.76
N LEU A 200 8.81 -3.03 -6.92
CA LEU A 200 8.38 -1.62 -6.91
C LEU A 200 8.48 -1.03 -8.31
N THR A 201 7.49 -0.22 -8.66
CA THR A 201 7.42 0.45 -9.97
C THR A 201 7.03 1.91 -9.79
N ASP A 202 7.30 2.72 -10.81
CA ASP A 202 6.56 3.96 -10.97
C ASP A 202 5.05 3.65 -11.09
N PRO A 203 4.15 4.47 -10.56
CA PRO A 203 2.71 4.28 -10.69
C PRO A 203 2.21 4.17 -12.14
N ASP A 204 2.88 4.86 -13.07
CA ASP A 204 2.51 4.86 -14.49
C ASP A 204 2.95 3.57 -15.21
N ASP A 205 4.02 2.92 -14.73
CA ASP A 205 4.56 1.67 -15.29
C ASP A 205 3.96 0.41 -14.62
N PHE A 206 3.24 0.58 -13.50
CA PHE A 206 2.67 -0.52 -12.72
C PHE A 206 1.88 -1.53 -13.55
N SER A 207 0.97 -1.06 -14.42
CA SER A 207 0.13 -1.94 -15.24
C SER A 207 0.96 -2.80 -16.20
N VAL A 208 2.03 -2.24 -16.76
CA VAL A 208 2.91 -2.93 -17.72
C VAL A 208 3.68 -4.04 -17.02
N VAL A 209 4.27 -3.74 -15.86
CA VAL A 209 5.03 -4.72 -15.06
C VAL A 209 4.11 -5.82 -14.55
N ARG A 210 2.94 -5.47 -13.99
CA ARG A 210 1.95 -6.45 -13.53
C ARG A 210 1.51 -7.41 -14.66
N GLU A 211 1.20 -6.88 -15.86
CA GLU A 211 0.80 -7.68 -17.00
C GLU A 211 1.93 -8.58 -17.52
N ALA A 212 3.19 -8.13 -17.43
CA ALA A 212 4.35 -8.93 -17.80
C ALA A 212 4.51 -10.13 -16.85
N LEU A 213 4.44 -9.91 -15.54
CA LEU A 213 4.50 -10.98 -14.53
C LEU A 213 3.32 -11.96 -14.66
N GLU A 214 2.12 -11.46 -14.95
CA GLU A 214 0.93 -12.31 -15.20
C GLU A 214 1.09 -13.22 -16.43
N LYS A 215 1.72 -12.73 -17.52
CA LYS A 215 2.00 -13.53 -18.73
C LYS A 215 2.97 -14.67 -18.46
N GLU A 216 3.93 -14.48 -17.58
CA GLU A 216 4.88 -15.52 -17.16
C GLU A 216 4.25 -16.48 -16.14
N GLY A 217 2.98 -16.27 -15.76
CA GLY A 217 2.24 -17.13 -14.84
C GLY A 217 2.65 -16.97 -13.38
N ILE A 218 3.28 -15.85 -13.00
CA ILE A 218 3.75 -15.58 -11.65
C ILE A 218 2.55 -15.23 -10.77
N PRO A 219 2.30 -15.99 -9.68
CA PRO A 219 1.21 -15.70 -8.75
C PRO A 219 1.54 -14.46 -7.91
N MET A 220 0.65 -13.48 -7.91
CA MET A 220 0.81 -12.27 -7.13
C MET A 220 -0.10 -12.31 -5.91
N ALA A 221 0.48 -12.24 -4.72
CA ALA A 221 -0.28 -12.17 -3.46
C ALA A 221 -1.02 -10.83 -3.33
N SER A 222 -0.40 -9.73 -3.79
CA SER A 222 -0.99 -8.41 -3.92
C SER A 222 -0.34 -7.66 -5.09
N ALA A 223 -1.11 -6.83 -5.78
CA ALA A 223 -0.61 -5.95 -6.82
C ALA A 223 -1.49 -4.69 -6.86
N GLU A 224 -0.95 -3.56 -6.41
CA GLU A 224 -1.69 -2.30 -6.33
C GLU A 224 -0.76 -1.08 -6.36
N VAL A 225 -1.31 0.07 -6.72
CA VAL A 225 -0.63 1.35 -6.54
C VAL A 225 -0.92 1.82 -5.12
N THR A 226 0.12 2.02 -4.33
CA THR A 226 0.02 2.28 -2.88
C THR A 226 0.89 3.46 -2.45
N MET A 227 0.70 3.92 -1.21
CA MET A 227 1.55 4.93 -0.58
C MET A 227 2.51 4.26 0.39
N ILE A 228 3.80 4.30 0.10
CA ILE A 228 4.85 3.68 0.91
C ILE A 228 5.48 4.73 1.82
N PRO A 229 5.47 4.54 3.15
CA PRO A 229 6.13 5.48 4.06
C PRO A 229 7.64 5.48 3.85
N GLN A 230 8.24 6.67 3.81
CA GLN A 230 9.70 6.82 3.78
C GLN A 230 10.36 6.44 5.11
N ASN A 231 9.63 6.56 6.22
CA ASN A 231 10.08 6.18 7.56
C ASN A 231 8.92 5.60 8.36
N TYR A 232 9.20 4.52 9.09
CA TYR A 232 8.26 3.88 10.01
C TYR A 232 8.47 4.35 11.43
N VAL A 233 7.41 4.36 12.24
CA VAL A 233 7.40 4.78 13.64
C VAL A 233 6.82 3.66 14.48
N ALA A 234 7.62 3.09 15.39
CA ALA A 234 7.16 2.09 16.34
C ALA A 234 6.41 2.76 17.50
N LEU A 235 5.26 2.20 17.90
CA LEU A 235 4.53 2.58 19.09
C LEU A 235 4.84 1.62 20.23
N THR A 236 5.10 2.18 21.42
CA THR A 236 5.38 1.40 22.63
C THR A 236 4.32 1.56 23.70
N ASP A 237 3.48 2.60 23.65
CA ASP A 237 2.39 2.82 24.59
C ASP A 237 1.14 2.06 24.17
N GLU A 238 0.65 1.17 25.03
CA GLU A 238 -0.53 0.33 24.76
C GLU A 238 -1.81 1.14 24.51
N ASN A 239 -1.94 2.34 25.11
CA ASN A 239 -3.09 3.19 24.87
C ASN A 239 -3.03 3.83 23.49
N ASP A 240 -1.83 4.24 23.04
CA ASP A 240 -1.65 4.81 21.71
C ASP A 240 -1.93 3.76 20.64
N ILE A 241 -1.44 2.53 20.81
CA ILE A 241 -1.76 1.40 19.94
C ILE A 241 -3.28 1.16 19.90
N LYS A 242 -3.94 1.15 21.06
CA LYS A 242 -5.40 0.96 21.12
C LYS A 242 -6.18 2.09 20.43
N TYR A 243 -5.74 3.34 20.60
CA TYR A 243 -6.38 4.48 19.94
C TYR A 243 -6.13 4.49 18.43
N LEU A 244 -4.91 4.11 17.98
CA LEU A 244 -4.60 4.00 16.57
C LEU A 244 -5.44 2.91 15.92
N ASN A 245 -5.48 1.70 16.49
CA ASN A 245 -6.33 0.61 16.00
C ASN A 245 -7.80 1.03 15.89
N LYS A 246 -8.31 1.74 16.90
CA LYS A 246 -9.67 2.29 16.86
C LYS A 246 -9.88 3.27 15.70
N THR A 247 -8.87 4.09 15.37
CA THR A 247 -8.95 4.99 14.22
C THR A 247 -9.01 4.19 12.93
N LEU A 248 -8.12 3.21 12.77
CA LEU A 248 -8.06 2.35 11.59
C LEU A 248 -9.36 1.56 11.40
N ASP A 249 -9.88 0.94 12.46
CA ASP A 249 -11.15 0.21 12.42
C ASP A 249 -12.32 1.11 11.99
N LEU A 250 -12.41 2.34 12.54
CA LEU A 250 -13.47 3.29 12.18
C LEU A 250 -13.37 3.80 10.73
N LEU A 251 -12.15 3.91 10.21
CA LEU A 251 -11.92 4.27 8.81
C LEU A 251 -12.23 3.08 7.90
N ASP A 252 -11.80 1.89 8.31
CA ASP A 252 -12.10 0.66 7.57
C ASP A 252 -13.60 0.34 7.54
N ASP A 253 -14.39 0.75 8.52
CA ASP A 253 -15.85 0.58 8.54
C ASP A 253 -16.59 1.57 7.64
N ASP A 254 -15.97 2.67 7.21
CA ASP A 254 -16.61 3.65 6.33
C ASP A 254 -16.62 3.17 4.88
N ASP A 255 -17.81 3.07 4.27
CA ASP A 255 -17.99 2.63 2.88
C ASP A 255 -17.36 3.58 1.85
N ASP A 256 -17.15 4.85 2.20
CA ASP A 256 -16.55 5.83 1.30
C ASP A 256 -15.02 5.73 1.28
N VAL A 257 -14.41 5.12 2.32
CA VAL A 257 -12.96 4.93 2.41
C VAL A 257 -12.52 3.76 1.53
N GLN A 258 -11.53 4.01 0.68
CA GLN A 258 -10.93 3.03 -0.22
C GLN A 258 -9.68 2.43 0.38
N ASN A 259 -8.74 3.30 0.79
CA ASN A 259 -7.45 2.92 1.33
C ASN A 259 -7.10 3.79 2.53
N VAL A 260 -6.40 3.19 3.50
CA VAL A 260 -5.80 3.87 4.63
C VAL A 260 -4.33 3.49 4.67
N TYR A 261 -3.45 4.49 4.60
CA TYR A 261 -2.01 4.32 4.68
C TYR A 261 -1.50 4.99 5.95
N HIS A 262 -0.54 4.37 6.60
CA HIS A 262 0.07 4.90 7.81
C HIS A 262 1.55 4.49 7.90
N ASN A 263 2.31 5.23 8.67
CA ASN A 263 3.72 4.94 8.90
C ASN A 263 4.00 4.25 10.24
N TRP A 264 2.98 3.62 10.82
CA TRP A 264 3.16 2.80 12.02
C TRP A 264 3.87 1.49 11.67
N ASP A 265 4.90 1.15 12.44
CA ASP A 265 5.60 -0.12 12.42
C ASP A 265 4.92 -1.05 13.44
N GLU A 266 4.15 -2.00 12.93
CA GLU A 266 3.30 -2.91 13.73
C GLU A 266 4.13 -4.01 14.42
#